data_4f375ff9163dd114d8bde53db321d100
#
_entry.id   4f375ff9163dd114d8bde53db321d100
#
_cell.length_a   1.000
_cell.length_b   1.000
_cell.length_c   1.000
_cell.angle_alpha   90.00
_cell.angle_beta   90.00
_cell.angle_gamma   90.00
#
_symmetry.space_group_name_H-M   'P 1'
#
loop_
_entity.id
_entity.type
_entity.pdbx_description
1 polymer ?
#
loop_
_entity_poly.entity_id
_entity_poly.type
_entity_poly.pdbx_seq_one_letter_code
_entity_poly.pdbx_strand_id
1 'polypeptide(L)'
;IAHGAGVRRVVGDSSEVIGDYDLVLITGKELEHVWEQHECKSPKIREITIQFSSDFLHGGLLQKNQFTTIRNMLDRAQCGLAFPMEAIFKVYNQLDRLATEEQGFMAVIDFLTILYELSLFTEARQLSSSSFAKIETVNESRRVQKVQRYINAHYQEEIRLSQLADLVGMTPVAFSRFFRLRTGKSLSDYIIDIRLGYATRLLVD
;
A
#
# COMPACT_ATOMS: atom_id res chain seq x y z
N ILE A 1 5.34 14.36 10.61
CA ILE A 1 5.02 15.69 11.16
C ILE A 1 6.06 16.04 12.22
N ALA A 2 6.51 17.27 12.25
CA ALA A 2 7.32 17.85 13.31
C ALA A 2 6.63 19.11 13.85
N HIS A 3 6.79 19.37 15.16
CA HIS A 3 6.15 20.46 15.90
C HIS A 3 4.61 20.41 15.85
N GLY A 4 4.05 19.21 15.84
CA GLY A 4 2.63 18.95 15.67
C GLY A 4 1.86 18.61 16.92
N ALA A 5 2.38 18.92 18.12
CA ALA A 5 1.68 18.64 19.36
C ALA A 5 0.24 19.19 19.34
N GLY A 6 -0.75 18.32 19.55
CA GLY A 6 -2.17 18.69 19.49
C GLY A 6 -2.85 18.46 18.13
N VAL A 7 -2.11 18.03 17.08
CA VAL A 7 -2.70 17.57 15.83
C VAL A 7 -3.44 16.26 16.08
N ARG A 8 -4.62 16.11 15.49
CA ARG A 8 -5.36 14.85 15.50
C ARG A 8 -5.03 14.05 14.24
N ARG A 9 -4.52 12.86 14.44
CA ARG A 9 -4.30 11.88 13.38
C ARG A 9 -5.45 10.89 13.33
N VAL A 10 -6.06 10.73 12.18
CA VAL A 10 -7.06 9.70 11.90
C VAL A 10 -6.50 8.77 10.83
N VAL A 11 -6.49 7.46 11.09
CA VAL A 11 -6.06 6.42 10.14
C VAL A 11 -7.01 5.23 10.28
N GLY A 12 -7.89 5.04 9.30
CA GLY A 12 -8.97 4.06 9.37
C GLY A 12 -9.86 4.29 10.59
N ASP A 13 -9.94 3.31 11.48
CA ASP A 13 -10.70 3.36 12.73
C ASP A 13 -9.91 3.89 13.94
N SER A 14 -8.66 4.31 13.74
CA SER A 14 -7.83 4.93 14.79
C SER A 14 -7.91 6.44 14.73
N SER A 15 -8.18 7.09 15.88
CA SER A 15 -8.16 8.55 16.01
C SER A 15 -7.40 8.93 17.29
N GLU A 16 -6.30 9.66 17.14
CA GLU A 16 -5.40 10.01 18.25
C GLU A 16 -4.87 11.43 18.12
N VAL A 17 -4.71 12.11 19.25
CA VAL A 17 -3.97 13.38 19.32
C VAL A 17 -2.50 13.05 19.45
N ILE A 18 -1.69 13.55 18.52
CA ILE A 18 -0.26 13.26 18.47
C ILE A 18 0.57 14.24 19.32
N GLY A 19 1.77 13.82 19.68
CA GLY A 19 2.80 14.65 20.28
C GLY A 19 3.52 15.54 19.27
N ASP A 20 4.69 16.00 19.64
CA ASP A 20 5.48 16.93 18.83
C ASP A 20 5.94 16.34 17.50
N TYR A 21 6.20 15.05 17.48
CA TYR A 21 6.62 14.32 16.29
C TYR A 21 5.72 13.12 16.03
N ASP A 22 5.42 12.88 14.77
CA ASP A 22 4.65 11.73 14.33
C ASP A 22 5.19 11.24 12.98
N LEU A 23 5.41 9.95 12.88
CA LEU A 23 5.83 9.29 11.65
C LEU A 23 4.95 8.07 11.42
N VAL A 24 4.28 8.05 10.29
CA VAL A 24 3.40 6.96 9.90
C VAL A 24 3.77 6.46 8.51
N LEU A 25 3.85 5.16 8.34
CA LEU A 25 3.96 4.50 7.05
C LEU A 25 2.62 3.85 6.69
N ILE A 26 2.09 4.16 5.51
CA ILE A 26 0.83 3.62 5.00
C ILE A 26 1.07 3.03 3.63
N THR A 27 0.74 1.74 3.46
CA THR A 27 0.79 1.03 2.19
C THR A 27 -0.57 0.53 1.72
N GLY A 28 -1.59 0.60 2.60
CA GLY A 28 -2.97 0.26 2.26
C GLY A 28 -3.58 1.26 1.29
N LYS A 29 -3.89 0.81 0.07
CA LYS A 29 -4.38 1.68 -1.03
C LYS A 29 -5.70 2.39 -0.73
N GLU A 30 -6.56 1.78 0.08
CA GLU A 30 -7.89 2.29 0.42
C GLU A 30 -7.98 2.70 1.90
N LEU A 31 -6.86 2.76 2.61
CA LEU A 31 -6.85 3.18 4.01
C LEU A 31 -6.96 4.69 4.09
N GLU A 32 -8.13 5.16 4.50
CA GLU A 32 -8.38 6.59 4.71
C GLU A 32 -7.50 7.13 5.83
N HIS A 33 -6.88 8.27 5.59
CA HIS A 33 -6.02 8.89 6.58
C HIS A 33 -6.02 10.40 6.42
N VAL A 34 -5.98 11.10 7.56
CA VAL A 34 -5.93 12.57 7.63
C VAL A 34 -5.25 13.03 8.91
N TRP A 35 -4.54 14.15 8.84
CA TRP A 35 -4.05 14.91 9.98
C TRP A 35 -4.79 16.24 10.04
N GLU A 36 -5.49 16.48 11.15
CA GLU A 36 -6.29 17.68 11.37
C GLU A 36 -5.63 18.56 12.43
N GLN A 37 -5.68 19.87 12.24
CA GLN A 37 -5.06 20.83 13.15
C GLN A 37 -5.51 20.64 14.61
N HIS A 38 -6.80 20.36 14.82
CA HIS A 38 -7.40 20.08 16.13
C HIS A 38 -6.95 21.08 17.21
N GLU A 39 -6.23 20.65 18.25
CA GLU A 39 -5.74 21.49 19.36
C GLU A 39 -4.36 22.11 19.11
N CYS A 40 -3.74 21.81 18.00
CA CYS A 40 -2.40 22.29 17.68
C CYS A 40 -2.41 23.80 17.41
N LYS A 41 -1.63 24.53 18.19
CA LYS A 41 -1.45 26.00 18.06
C LYS A 41 -0.04 26.36 17.57
N SER A 42 0.77 25.40 17.19
CA SER A 42 2.14 25.63 16.73
C SER A 42 2.15 26.41 15.42
N PRO A 43 2.83 27.55 15.32
CA PRO A 43 3.02 28.25 14.05
C PRO A 43 4.13 27.61 13.19
N LYS A 44 4.77 26.56 13.71
CA LYS A 44 5.96 25.93 13.10
C LYS A 44 5.70 24.49 12.68
N ILE A 45 4.42 24.08 12.54
CA ILE A 45 4.13 22.73 12.03
C ILE A 45 4.86 22.53 10.71
N ARG A 46 5.60 21.44 10.63
CA ARG A 46 6.21 20.98 9.39
C ARG A 46 5.72 19.60 9.05
N GLU A 47 5.20 19.44 7.86
CA GLU A 47 4.78 18.17 7.31
C GLU A 47 5.70 17.79 6.14
N ILE A 48 6.13 16.54 6.13
CA ILE A 48 6.84 15.92 5.02
C ILE A 48 6.02 14.70 4.60
N THR A 49 5.56 14.68 3.36
CA THR A 49 4.86 13.54 2.77
C THR A 49 5.70 12.98 1.64
N ILE A 50 6.07 11.71 1.75
CA ILE A 50 6.78 10.97 0.72
C ILE A 50 5.81 9.97 0.11
N GLN A 51 5.49 10.15 -1.17
CA GLN A 51 4.66 9.22 -1.92
C GLN A 51 5.54 8.39 -2.85
N PHE A 52 5.35 7.09 -2.83
CA PHE A 52 6.05 6.17 -3.71
C PHE A 52 5.09 5.14 -4.31
N SER A 53 5.35 4.79 -5.56
CA SER A 53 4.56 3.76 -6.24
C SER A 53 4.86 2.38 -5.64
N SER A 54 3.82 1.54 -5.54
CA SER A 54 4.01 0.12 -5.24
C SER A 54 4.98 -0.54 -6.23
N ASP A 55 5.08 -0.01 -7.45
CA ASP A 55 5.97 -0.54 -8.51
C ASP A 55 7.42 -0.17 -8.30
N PHE A 56 7.73 0.84 -7.49
CA PHE A 56 9.10 1.26 -7.19
C PHE A 56 9.98 0.12 -6.65
N LEU A 57 9.39 -0.77 -5.85
CA LEU A 57 10.06 -1.94 -5.27
C LEU A 57 9.69 -3.26 -5.98
N HIS A 58 9.06 -3.19 -7.17
CA HIS A 58 8.73 -4.35 -7.98
C HIS A 58 9.98 -4.89 -8.71
N GLY A 59 9.83 -5.94 -9.48
CA GLY A 59 10.94 -6.55 -10.22
C GLY A 59 11.76 -7.57 -9.43
N GLY A 60 11.16 -8.12 -8.35
CA GLY A 60 11.78 -9.17 -7.55
C GLY A 60 12.76 -8.67 -6.47
N LEU A 61 12.97 -7.36 -6.34
CA LEU A 61 13.84 -6.79 -5.32
C LEU A 61 13.35 -7.15 -3.91
N LEU A 62 12.08 -6.91 -3.61
CA LEU A 62 11.47 -7.27 -2.31
C LEU A 62 11.44 -8.79 -2.05
N GLN A 63 11.60 -9.62 -3.07
CA GLN A 63 11.64 -11.08 -2.92
C GLN A 63 13.01 -11.58 -2.46
N LYS A 64 14.04 -10.75 -2.51
CA LYS A 64 15.37 -11.10 -2.02
C LYS A 64 15.38 -11.17 -0.50
N ASN A 65 16.17 -12.11 0.04
CA ASN A 65 16.26 -12.32 1.49
C ASN A 65 16.72 -11.08 2.26
N GLN A 66 17.54 -10.25 1.62
CA GLN A 66 18.04 -8.98 2.18
C GLN A 66 16.93 -7.95 2.46
N PHE A 67 15.76 -8.10 1.80
CA PHE A 67 14.61 -7.21 1.96
C PHE A 67 13.51 -7.78 2.86
N THR A 68 13.78 -8.87 3.58
CA THR A 68 12.76 -9.54 4.40
C THR A 68 12.16 -8.62 5.48
N THR A 69 13.00 -7.85 6.18
CA THR A 69 12.52 -6.91 7.22
C THR A 69 11.67 -5.79 6.63
N ILE A 70 12.13 -5.21 5.52
CA ILE A 70 11.39 -4.16 4.79
C ILE A 70 10.06 -4.71 4.30
N ARG A 71 10.02 -5.88 3.67
CA ARG A 71 8.79 -6.52 3.21
C ARG A 71 7.79 -6.73 4.34
N ASN A 72 8.23 -7.30 5.46
CA ASN A 72 7.38 -7.53 6.64
C ASN A 72 6.83 -6.22 7.20
N MET A 73 7.63 -5.15 7.21
CA MET A 73 7.20 -3.83 7.63
C MET A 73 6.14 -3.27 6.66
N LEU A 74 6.36 -3.34 5.35
CA LEU A 74 5.42 -2.87 4.34
C LEU A 74 4.09 -3.65 4.39
N ASP A 75 4.14 -4.96 4.66
CA ASP A 75 2.93 -5.77 4.84
C ASP A 75 2.13 -5.33 6.09
N ARG A 76 2.81 -5.03 7.20
CA ARG A 76 2.16 -4.49 8.41
C ARG A 76 1.61 -3.07 8.19
N ALA A 77 2.27 -2.28 7.37
CA ALA A 77 1.89 -0.90 7.07
C ALA A 77 0.60 -0.78 6.23
N GLN A 78 0.01 -1.89 5.78
CA GLN A 78 -1.34 -1.89 5.18
C GLN A 78 -2.42 -1.41 6.15
N CYS A 79 -2.19 -1.57 7.45
CA CYS A 79 -3.04 -1.03 8.51
C CYS A 79 -2.56 0.32 9.04
N GLY A 80 -1.55 0.93 8.42
CA GLY A 80 -0.84 2.08 8.99
C GLY A 80 0.06 1.66 10.15
N LEU A 81 1.33 2.06 10.12
CA LEU A 81 2.30 1.86 11.18
C LEU A 81 2.76 3.20 11.74
N ALA A 82 2.53 3.44 13.02
CA ALA A 82 3.11 4.55 13.75
C ALA A 82 4.42 4.12 14.41
N PHE A 83 5.46 4.91 14.23
CA PHE A 83 6.79 4.63 14.73
C PHE A 83 7.07 5.33 16.05
N PRO A 84 7.87 4.71 16.95
CA PRO A 84 8.30 5.34 18.19
C PRO A 84 9.26 6.50 17.91
N MET A 85 9.40 7.40 18.89
CA MET A 85 10.23 8.60 18.78
C MET A 85 11.67 8.28 18.39
N GLU A 86 12.22 7.20 18.92
CA GLU A 86 13.58 6.74 18.60
C GLU A 86 13.75 6.46 17.10
N ALA A 87 12.78 5.79 16.49
CA ALA A 87 12.78 5.54 15.04
C ALA A 87 12.71 6.84 14.25
N ILE A 88 11.87 7.80 14.71
CA ILE A 88 11.73 9.11 14.05
C ILE A 88 13.08 9.84 14.04
N PHE A 89 13.74 9.94 15.18
CA PHE A 89 15.03 10.61 15.27
C PHE A 89 16.12 9.91 14.46
N LYS A 90 16.05 8.58 14.35
CA LYS A 90 17.00 7.81 13.55
C LYS A 90 16.99 8.20 12.08
N VAL A 91 15.81 8.47 11.51
CA VAL A 91 15.64 8.77 10.08
C VAL A 91 15.39 10.25 9.79
N TYR A 92 15.36 11.11 10.80
CA TYR A 92 14.97 12.51 10.66
C TYR A 92 15.79 13.26 9.61
N ASN A 93 17.11 13.13 9.67
CA ASN A 93 18.01 13.83 8.74
C ASN A 93 17.83 13.35 7.29
N GLN A 94 17.59 12.05 7.06
CA GLN A 94 17.34 11.53 5.74
C GLN A 94 15.98 12.01 5.19
N LEU A 95 14.93 12.04 6.05
CA LEU A 95 13.64 12.60 5.67
C LEU A 95 13.76 14.09 5.32
N ASP A 96 14.53 14.83 6.09
CA ASP A 96 14.75 16.25 5.85
C ASP A 96 15.46 16.49 4.50
N ARG A 97 16.52 15.74 4.22
CA ARG A 97 17.23 15.80 2.93
C ARG A 97 16.32 15.48 1.76
N LEU A 98 15.53 14.40 1.84
CA LEU A 98 14.59 14.05 0.78
C LEU A 98 13.56 15.14 0.49
N ALA A 99 13.20 15.95 1.51
CA ALA A 99 12.24 17.04 1.36
C ALA A 99 12.87 18.35 0.83
N THR A 100 14.16 18.57 1.06
CA THR A 100 14.82 19.87 0.81
C THR A 100 15.86 19.84 -0.28
N GLU A 101 16.53 18.71 -0.46
CA GLU A 101 17.70 18.71 -1.31
C GLU A 101 17.40 17.84 -2.55
N GLU A 102 17.60 17.18 -3.03
CA GLU A 102 17.93 16.48 -4.24
C GLU A 102 16.98 15.43 -4.75
N GLN A 103 16.91 15.45 -6.03
CA GLN A 103 16.31 14.42 -6.86
C GLN A 103 17.44 13.56 -7.47
N GLY A 104 17.15 12.32 -7.79
CA GLY A 104 18.08 11.43 -8.47
C GLY A 104 18.45 10.20 -7.66
N PHE A 105 19.59 9.59 -8.02
CA PHE A 105 19.97 8.29 -7.46
C PHE A 105 20.20 8.33 -5.94
N MET A 106 20.75 9.41 -5.40
CA MET A 106 20.99 9.51 -3.96
C MET A 106 19.70 9.58 -3.15
N ALA A 107 18.63 10.22 -3.68
CA ALA A 107 17.31 10.20 -3.06
C ALA A 107 16.75 8.77 -2.97
N VAL A 108 17.01 7.93 -3.97
CA VAL A 108 16.64 6.50 -3.93
C VAL A 108 17.38 5.77 -2.82
N ILE A 109 18.68 6.01 -2.67
CA ILE A 109 19.51 5.42 -1.61
C ILE A 109 19.03 5.87 -0.22
N ASP A 110 18.78 7.16 -0.03
CA ASP A 110 18.27 7.70 1.22
C ASP A 110 16.89 7.11 1.55
N PHE A 111 16.01 7.00 0.57
CA PHE A 111 14.70 6.37 0.76
C PHE A 111 14.80 4.89 1.14
N LEU A 112 15.64 4.11 0.48
CA LEU A 112 15.86 2.70 0.83
C LEU A 112 16.49 2.57 2.22
N THR A 113 17.39 3.49 2.60
CA THR A 113 17.99 3.53 3.92
C THR A 113 16.94 3.83 4.99
N ILE A 114 16.04 4.79 4.75
CA ILE A 114 14.91 5.07 5.66
C ILE A 114 14.04 3.82 5.83
N LEU A 115 13.66 3.17 4.74
CA LEU A 115 12.84 1.94 4.82
C LEU A 115 13.56 0.84 5.61
N TYR A 116 14.85 0.67 5.40
CA TYR A 116 15.65 -0.30 6.13
C TYR A 116 15.71 0.02 7.63
N GLU A 117 16.10 1.24 8.00
CA GLU A 117 16.20 1.66 9.39
C GLU A 117 14.85 1.53 10.11
N LEU A 118 13.75 1.97 9.49
CA LEU A 118 12.41 1.82 10.04
C LEU A 118 12.01 0.34 10.19
N SER A 119 12.44 -0.54 9.29
CA SER A 119 12.11 -1.97 9.33
C SER A 119 12.71 -2.72 10.50
N LEU A 120 13.71 -2.14 11.17
CA LEU A 120 14.34 -2.70 12.36
C LEU A 120 13.52 -2.44 13.63
N PHE A 121 12.59 -1.48 13.62
CA PHE A 121 11.74 -1.17 14.75
C PHE A 121 10.49 -2.06 14.77
N THR A 122 10.60 -3.22 15.42
CA THR A 122 9.49 -4.19 15.58
C THR A 122 8.34 -3.65 16.43
N GLU A 123 8.62 -2.66 17.27
CA GLU A 123 7.69 -1.99 18.20
C GLU A 123 6.76 -1.00 17.51
N ALA A 124 6.95 -0.73 16.21
CA ALA A 124 6.04 0.10 15.45
C ALA A 124 4.61 -0.44 15.57
N ARG A 125 3.68 0.45 15.96
CA ARG A 125 2.30 0.10 16.32
C ARG A 125 1.38 0.21 15.12
N GLN A 126 0.60 -0.83 14.87
CA GLN A 126 -0.49 -0.75 13.88
C GLN A 126 -1.58 0.19 14.38
N LEU A 127 -2.10 1.01 13.47
CA LEU A 127 -3.10 2.03 13.76
C LEU A 127 -4.52 1.51 13.52
N SER A 128 -4.77 0.97 12.34
CA SER A 128 -6.10 0.51 11.97
C SER A 128 -6.28 -0.99 12.18
N SER A 129 -7.51 -1.40 12.46
CA SER A 129 -7.88 -2.81 12.43
C SER A 129 -7.83 -3.38 11.00
N SER A 130 -7.61 -4.68 10.89
CA SER A 130 -7.60 -5.36 9.59
C SER A 130 -8.93 -5.28 8.84
N SER A 131 -10.02 -5.05 9.54
CA SER A 131 -11.34 -4.88 8.95
C SER A 131 -11.47 -3.58 8.15
N PHE A 132 -10.78 -2.52 8.56
CA PHE A 132 -10.76 -1.23 7.88
C PHE A 132 -9.67 -1.16 6.80
N ALA A 133 -8.56 -1.83 7.00
CA ALA A 133 -7.42 -1.77 6.09
C ALA A 133 -7.63 -2.56 4.79
N LYS A 134 -8.73 -3.30 4.61
CA LYS A 134 -8.96 -4.19 3.44
C LYS A 134 -7.67 -4.89 2.99
N ILE A 135 -7.04 -5.61 3.91
CA ILE A 135 -5.73 -6.19 3.72
C ILE A 135 -5.75 -7.15 2.52
N GLU A 136 -5.11 -6.75 1.45
CA GLU A 136 -4.71 -7.68 0.41
C GLU A 136 -3.57 -8.55 0.95
N THR A 137 -3.86 -9.75 1.40
CA THR A 137 -2.76 -10.68 1.71
C THR A 137 -1.96 -10.91 0.44
N VAL A 138 -0.63 -11.02 0.57
CA VAL A 138 0.28 -11.26 -0.59
C VAL A 138 -0.19 -12.46 -1.42
N ASN A 139 -0.79 -13.46 -0.77
CA ASN A 139 -1.37 -14.62 -1.45
C ASN A 139 -2.65 -14.26 -2.22
N GLU A 140 -3.48 -13.36 -1.71
CA GLU A 140 -4.71 -12.93 -2.37
C GLU A 140 -4.42 -12.02 -3.56
N SER A 141 -3.47 -11.10 -3.42
CA SER A 141 -2.99 -10.27 -4.53
C SER A 141 -2.39 -11.14 -5.64
N ARG A 142 -1.60 -12.16 -5.31
CA ARG A 142 -1.08 -13.15 -6.28
C ARG A 142 -2.19 -13.92 -6.99
N ARG A 143 -3.24 -14.32 -6.27
CA ARG A 143 -4.39 -15.00 -6.86
C ARG A 143 -5.14 -14.10 -7.84
N VAL A 144 -5.41 -12.85 -7.47
CA VAL A 144 -6.04 -11.86 -8.36
C VAL A 144 -5.18 -11.64 -9.61
N GLN A 145 -3.88 -11.38 -9.44
CA GLN A 145 -2.96 -11.20 -10.56
C GLN A 145 -2.87 -12.41 -11.48
N LYS A 146 -2.92 -13.63 -10.91
CA LYS A 146 -2.93 -14.87 -11.70
C LYS A 146 -4.19 -14.99 -12.55
N VAL A 147 -5.33 -14.63 -11.97
CA VAL A 147 -6.64 -14.61 -12.68
C VAL A 147 -6.64 -13.53 -13.76
N GLN A 148 -6.20 -12.32 -13.44
CA GLN A 148 -6.15 -11.22 -14.41
C GLN A 148 -5.23 -11.54 -15.58
N ARG A 149 -4.05 -12.13 -15.33
CA ARG A 149 -3.15 -12.59 -16.41
C ARG A 149 -3.80 -13.64 -17.28
N TYR A 150 -4.51 -14.59 -16.68
CA TYR A 150 -5.23 -15.61 -17.44
C TYR A 150 -6.32 -15.00 -18.32
N ILE A 151 -7.16 -14.11 -17.78
CA ILE A 151 -8.21 -13.42 -18.53
C ILE A 151 -7.61 -12.63 -19.70
N ASN A 152 -6.53 -11.87 -19.46
CA ASN A 152 -5.88 -11.09 -20.51
C ASN A 152 -5.24 -11.96 -21.62
N ALA A 153 -4.81 -13.17 -21.30
CA ALA A 153 -4.27 -14.10 -22.29
C ALA A 153 -5.35 -14.84 -23.09
N HIS A 154 -6.55 -15.02 -22.51
CA HIS A 154 -7.62 -15.85 -23.08
C HIS A 154 -8.94 -15.09 -23.29
N TYR A 155 -8.93 -13.74 -23.32
CA TYR A 155 -10.15 -12.93 -23.40
C TYR A 155 -11.01 -13.20 -24.65
N GLN A 156 -10.42 -13.75 -25.71
CA GLN A 156 -11.12 -14.11 -26.95
C GLN A 156 -11.87 -15.44 -26.84
N GLU A 157 -11.53 -16.25 -25.85
CA GLU A 157 -12.09 -17.59 -25.64
C GLU A 157 -13.24 -17.58 -24.63
N GLU A 158 -13.93 -18.72 -24.51
CA GLU A 158 -14.90 -18.91 -23.42
C GLU A 158 -14.16 -19.12 -22.09
N ILE A 159 -14.31 -18.18 -21.16
CA ILE A 159 -13.73 -18.26 -19.82
C ILE A 159 -14.81 -18.65 -18.83
N ARG A 160 -14.66 -19.80 -18.17
CA ARG A 160 -15.61 -20.31 -17.18
C ARG A 160 -15.17 -20.01 -15.76
N LEU A 161 -16.13 -19.69 -14.90
CA LEU A 161 -15.92 -19.44 -13.47
C LEU A 161 -15.15 -20.58 -12.78
N SER A 162 -15.49 -21.83 -13.11
CA SER A 162 -14.84 -23.03 -12.55
C SER A 162 -13.35 -23.09 -12.89
N GLN A 163 -12.98 -22.79 -14.12
CA GLN A 163 -11.56 -22.77 -14.55
C GLN A 163 -10.72 -21.78 -13.73
N LEU A 164 -11.26 -20.59 -13.50
CA LEU A 164 -10.56 -19.56 -12.72
C LEU A 164 -10.52 -19.89 -11.22
N ALA A 165 -11.58 -20.51 -10.72
CA ALA A 165 -11.64 -21.00 -9.35
C ALA A 165 -10.56 -22.07 -9.11
N ASP A 166 -10.48 -23.06 -10.02
CA ASP A 166 -9.46 -24.13 -9.97
C ASP A 166 -8.04 -23.56 -10.09
N LEU A 167 -7.85 -22.58 -10.98
CA LEU A 167 -6.55 -21.89 -11.17
C LEU A 167 -5.98 -21.32 -9.86
N VAL A 168 -6.83 -20.90 -8.93
CA VAL A 168 -6.43 -20.31 -7.64
C VAL A 168 -6.73 -21.18 -6.42
N GLY A 169 -7.17 -22.44 -6.64
CA GLY A 169 -7.44 -23.40 -5.59
C GLY A 169 -8.65 -23.03 -4.73
N MET A 170 -9.74 -22.56 -5.35
CA MET A 170 -10.97 -22.15 -4.68
C MET A 170 -12.19 -22.89 -5.25
N THR A 171 -13.27 -22.97 -4.46
CA THR A 171 -14.57 -23.36 -5.02
C THR A 171 -15.16 -22.23 -5.86
N PRO A 172 -15.99 -22.49 -6.89
CA PRO A 172 -16.60 -21.43 -7.71
C PRO A 172 -17.35 -20.36 -6.91
N VAL A 173 -18.05 -20.76 -5.85
CA VAL A 173 -18.79 -19.83 -4.98
C VAL A 173 -17.83 -18.93 -4.18
N ALA A 174 -16.79 -19.52 -3.59
CA ALA A 174 -15.80 -18.77 -2.85
C ALA A 174 -15.02 -17.83 -3.77
N PHE A 175 -14.66 -18.29 -4.97
CA PHE A 175 -13.98 -17.48 -5.98
C PHE A 175 -14.83 -16.30 -6.44
N SER A 176 -16.12 -16.48 -6.72
CA SER A 176 -17.02 -15.39 -7.14
C SER A 176 -17.08 -14.27 -6.10
N ARG A 177 -17.21 -14.62 -4.81
CA ARG A 177 -17.20 -13.65 -3.71
C ARG A 177 -15.83 -12.96 -3.57
N PHE A 178 -14.77 -13.75 -3.61
CA PHE A 178 -13.38 -13.26 -3.54
C PHE A 178 -13.09 -12.28 -4.67
N PHE A 179 -13.39 -12.64 -5.91
CA PHE A 179 -13.10 -11.81 -7.07
C PHE A 179 -13.85 -10.48 -7.03
N ARG A 180 -15.17 -10.53 -6.72
CA ARG A 180 -15.99 -9.32 -6.59
C ARG A 180 -15.51 -8.40 -5.46
N LEU A 181 -15.11 -8.98 -4.33
CA LEU A 181 -14.57 -8.20 -3.21
C LEU A 181 -13.28 -7.47 -3.58
N ARG A 182 -12.42 -8.12 -4.40
CA ARG A 182 -11.09 -7.60 -4.74
C ARG A 182 -11.09 -6.69 -5.98
N THR A 183 -11.98 -6.89 -6.92
CA THR A 183 -12.03 -6.10 -8.16
C THR A 183 -13.18 -5.08 -8.20
N GLY A 184 -14.09 -5.14 -7.25
CA GLY A 184 -15.31 -4.33 -7.23
C GLY A 184 -16.35 -4.72 -8.28
N LYS A 185 -16.06 -5.71 -9.15
CA LYS A 185 -16.88 -6.11 -10.28
C LYS A 185 -17.18 -7.62 -10.26
N SER A 186 -18.28 -8.03 -10.87
CA SER A 186 -18.49 -9.45 -11.15
C SER A 186 -17.46 -9.94 -12.18
N LEU A 187 -17.20 -11.25 -12.23
CA LEU A 187 -16.29 -11.82 -13.23
C LEU A 187 -16.77 -11.53 -14.66
N SER A 188 -18.08 -11.62 -14.90
CA SER A 188 -18.66 -11.37 -16.22
C SER A 188 -18.46 -9.92 -16.66
N ASP A 189 -18.74 -8.94 -15.78
CA ASP A 189 -18.54 -7.52 -16.07
C ASP A 189 -17.06 -7.22 -16.32
N TYR A 190 -16.17 -7.84 -15.54
CA TYR A 190 -14.75 -7.66 -15.71
C TYR A 190 -14.24 -8.17 -17.07
N ILE A 191 -14.71 -9.36 -17.51
CA ILE A 191 -14.37 -9.92 -18.83
C ILE A 191 -14.93 -9.04 -19.96
N ILE A 192 -16.16 -8.53 -19.81
CA ILE A 192 -16.77 -7.63 -20.78
C ILE A 192 -15.93 -6.35 -20.91
N ASP A 193 -15.51 -5.73 -19.82
CA ASP A 193 -14.68 -4.54 -19.85
C ASP A 193 -13.35 -4.77 -20.59
N ILE A 194 -12.71 -5.91 -20.33
CA ILE A 194 -11.47 -6.28 -21.03
C ILE A 194 -11.72 -6.41 -22.53
N ARG A 195 -12.78 -7.13 -22.94
CA ARG A 195 -13.15 -7.32 -24.34
C ARG A 195 -13.47 -6.00 -25.05
N LEU A 196 -14.23 -5.13 -24.38
CA LEU A 196 -14.55 -3.81 -24.91
C LEU A 196 -13.28 -2.94 -25.06
N GLY A 197 -12.38 -2.98 -24.08
CA GLY A 197 -11.12 -2.26 -24.16
C GLY A 197 -10.24 -2.71 -25.33
N TYR A 198 -10.21 -4.01 -25.64
CA TYR A 198 -9.49 -4.49 -26.84
C TYR A 198 -10.22 -4.15 -28.12
N ALA A 199 -11.56 -4.25 -28.15
CA ALA A 199 -12.37 -3.90 -29.32
C ALA A 199 -12.22 -2.40 -29.71
N THR A 200 -12.24 -1.51 -28.73
CA THR A 200 -12.03 -0.07 -28.97
C THR A 200 -10.66 0.25 -29.53
N ARG A 201 -9.61 -0.46 -29.10
CA ARG A 201 -8.25 -0.31 -29.68
C ARG A 201 -8.21 -0.73 -31.15
N LEU A 202 -8.83 -1.85 -31.48
CA LEU A 202 -8.87 -2.36 -32.86
C LEU A 202 -9.70 -1.51 -33.83
N LEU A 203 -10.54 -0.61 -33.30
CA LEU A 203 -11.35 0.31 -34.12
C LEU A 203 -10.67 1.67 -34.33
N VAL A 204 -9.62 1.98 -33.55
CA VAL A 204 -8.89 3.26 -33.62
C VAL A 204 -7.57 3.11 -34.42
N ASP A 205 -7.05 1.90 -34.54
CA ASP A 205 -5.91 1.52 -35.41
C ASP A 205 -6.38 1.20 -36.84
#